data_77e895341d9352a61dd1dea37cc025a7
#
_entry.id   77e895341d9352a61dd1dea37cc025a7
#
_cell.length_a   1.000
_cell.length_b   1.000
_cell.length_c   1.000
_cell.angle_alpha   90.00
_cell.angle_beta   90.00
_cell.angle_gamma   90.00
#
_symmetry.space_group_name_H-M   'P 1'
#
loop_
_entity.id
_entity.type
_entity.pdbx_description
1 polymer ?
#
loop_
_entity_poly.entity_id
_entity_poly.type
_entity_poly.pdbx_seq_one_letter_code
_entity_poly.pdbx_strand_id
1 'polypeptide(L)'
;MRILMMGGTRFIGVYLTKILAAQGHEVVLFNRGNKSVPVSGVQQIQGDRTNVEQLKDKLSSIEFDVVFDNNGRELSDTKPLAEIFKGRVQHFVYMSSAGVYLKSDQMPHIEGDATDPKSRHLGKCETETY
;
A
#
# COMPACT_ATOMS: atom_id res chain seq x y z
N MET A 1 5.91 8.25 14.20
CA MET A 1 5.45 8.59 12.83
C MET A 1 3.98 8.29 12.72
N ARG A 2 3.27 9.05 11.91
CA ARG A 2 1.87 8.77 11.55
C ARG A 2 1.81 8.05 10.21
N ILE A 3 1.26 6.86 10.18
CA ILE A 3 1.37 5.92 9.05
C ILE A 3 -0.02 5.57 8.52
N LEU A 4 -0.25 5.83 7.23
CA LEU A 4 -1.42 5.32 6.53
C LEU A 4 -1.13 3.92 5.98
N MET A 5 -1.98 2.96 6.30
CA MET A 5 -1.94 1.60 5.76
C MET A 5 -3.19 1.33 4.92
N MET A 6 -3.02 1.16 3.62
CA MET A 6 -4.11 0.71 2.76
C MET A 6 -4.36 -0.79 2.98
N GLY A 7 -5.52 -1.13 3.53
CA GLY A 7 -5.88 -2.48 3.95
C GLY A 7 -5.58 -2.73 5.43
N GLY A 8 -4.56 -3.52 5.76
CA GLY A 8 -4.10 -3.74 7.15
C GLY A 8 -4.84 -4.81 7.95
N THR A 9 -5.95 -5.38 7.45
CA THR A 9 -6.79 -6.33 8.20
C THR A 9 -6.69 -7.78 7.69
N ARG A 10 -5.79 -8.06 6.75
CA ARG A 10 -5.57 -9.41 6.20
C ARG A 10 -4.08 -9.65 5.91
N PHE A 11 -3.68 -10.92 5.96
CA PHE A 11 -2.35 -11.40 5.57
C PHE A 11 -1.21 -10.56 6.18
N ILE A 12 -0.25 -10.18 5.36
CA ILE A 12 0.91 -9.39 5.77
C ILE A 12 0.52 -8.06 6.45
N GLY A 13 -0.58 -7.45 6.04
CA GLY A 13 -1.06 -6.20 6.62
C GLY A 13 -1.38 -6.30 8.11
N VAL A 14 -1.85 -7.46 8.59
CA VAL A 14 -2.10 -7.70 10.02
C VAL A 14 -0.81 -7.65 10.82
N TYR A 15 0.23 -8.35 10.34
CA TYR A 15 1.53 -8.40 11.01
C TYR A 15 2.23 -7.05 10.98
N LEU A 16 2.21 -6.38 9.84
CA LEU A 16 2.81 -5.06 9.69
C LEU A 16 2.12 -4.03 10.59
N THR A 17 0.79 -4.02 10.66
CA THR A 17 0.04 -3.17 11.59
C THR A 17 0.44 -3.43 13.04
N LYS A 18 0.58 -4.70 13.45
CA LYS A 18 1.00 -5.07 14.81
C LYS A 18 2.42 -4.58 15.12
N ILE A 19 3.35 -4.80 14.21
CA ILE A 19 4.75 -4.41 14.40
C ILE A 19 4.87 -2.88 14.51
N LEU A 20 4.26 -2.14 13.60
CA LEU A 20 4.32 -0.69 13.60
C LEU A 20 3.68 -0.08 14.85
N ALA A 21 2.53 -0.60 15.27
CA ALA A 21 1.87 -0.16 16.49
C ALA A 21 2.70 -0.48 17.74
N ALA A 22 3.33 -1.66 17.82
CA ALA A 22 4.21 -2.05 18.92
C ALA A 22 5.48 -1.18 18.99
N GLN A 23 5.92 -0.63 17.86
CA GLN A 23 7.04 0.33 17.80
C GLN A 23 6.63 1.76 18.17
N GLY A 24 5.39 1.99 18.57
CA GLY A 24 4.88 3.29 19.00
C GLY A 24 4.48 4.22 17.84
N HIS A 25 4.28 3.69 16.64
CA HIS A 25 3.77 4.48 15.54
C HIS A 25 2.23 4.64 15.61
N GLU A 26 1.73 5.79 15.23
CA GLU A 26 0.29 6.01 15.03
C GLU A 26 -0.11 5.42 13.67
N VAL A 27 -0.75 4.25 13.70
CA VAL A 27 -1.19 3.56 12.48
C VAL A 27 -2.66 3.85 12.22
N VAL A 28 -2.97 4.27 11.00
CA VAL A 28 -4.32 4.51 10.51
C VAL A 28 -4.59 3.57 9.35
N LEU A 29 -5.59 2.70 9.46
CA LEU A 29 -5.99 1.80 8.40
C LEU A 29 -7.04 2.46 7.50
N PHE A 30 -6.89 2.33 6.18
CA PHE A 30 -7.95 2.64 5.23
C PHE A 30 -8.45 1.36 4.56
N ASN A 31 -9.70 1.00 4.82
CA ASN A 31 -10.31 -0.19 4.25
C ASN A 31 -11.85 -0.13 4.31
N ARG A 32 -12.53 -1.13 3.74
CA ARG A 32 -13.99 -1.20 3.66
C ARG A 32 -14.72 -1.49 4.98
N GLY A 33 -13.99 -1.73 6.06
CA GLY A 33 -14.59 -2.02 7.38
C GLY A 33 -15.12 -3.45 7.54
N ASN A 34 -14.92 -4.36 6.60
CA ASN A 34 -15.48 -5.72 6.61
C ASN A 34 -14.79 -6.66 7.61
N LYS A 35 -13.72 -6.23 8.24
CA LYS A 35 -12.94 -7.00 9.22
C LYS A 35 -12.56 -6.11 10.39
N SER A 36 -12.50 -6.70 11.57
CA SER A 36 -12.04 -6.01 12.78
C SER A 36 -10.59 -5.57 12.65
N VAL A 37 -10.27 -4.46 13.29
CA VAL A 37 -8.91 -3.95 13.40
C VAL A 37 -8.07 -4.94 14.24
N PRO A 38 -6.87 -5.34 13.78
CA PRO A 38 -6.10 -6.41 14.43
C PRO A 38 -5.41 -5.99 15.73
N VAL A 39 -5.41 -4.70 16.06
CA VAL A 39 -4.74 -4.13 17.23
C VAL A 39 -5.63 -3.08 17.87
N SER A 40 -5.76 -3.14 19.20
CA SER A 40 -6.49 -2.12 19.97
C SER A 40 -5.77 -0.76 19.85
N GLY A 41 -6.54 0.31 19.72
CA GLY A 41 -6.02 1.68 19.59
C GLY A 41 -5.58 2.10 18.18
N VAL A 42 -5.55 1.18 17.23
CA VAL A 42 -5.31 1.52 15.82
C VAL A 42 -6.59 2.12 15.23
N GLN A 43 -6.46 3.28 14.60
CA GLN A 43 -7.58 3.99 13.97
C GLN A 43 -7.95 3.35 12.63
N GLN A 44 -9.21 3.48 12.24
CA GLN A 44 -9.71 3.02 10.95
C GLN A 44 -10.53 4.10 10.27
N ILE A 45 -10.18 4.38 9.02
CA ILE A 45 -10.97 5.19 8.10
C ILE A 45 -11.66 4.21 7.15
N GLN A 46 -12.98 4.16 7.20
CA GLN A 46 -13.74 3.30 6.32
C GLN A 46 -13.95 3.94 4.95
N GLY A 47 -13.59 3.23 3.89
CA GLY A 47 -13.79 3.68 2.51
C GLY A 47 -13.41 2.61 1.49
N ASP A 48 -13.81 2.87 0.25
CA ASP A 48 -13.43 2.05 -0.90
C ASP A 48 -12.28 2.71 -1.66
N ARG A 49 -11.14 2.02 -1.78
CA ARG A 49 -9.98 2.54 -2.50
C ARG A 49 -10.22 2.72 -4.01
N THR A 50 -11.19 2.02 -4.57
CA THR A 50 -11.55 2.16 -6.00
C THR A 50 -12.39 3.41 -6.27
N ASN A 51 -12.91 4.04 -5.23
CA ASN A 51 -13.65 5.29 -5.32
C ASN A 51 -12.70 6.47 -5.06
N VAL A 52 -12.25 7.10 -6.14
CA VAL A 52 -11.26 8.21 -6.10
C VAL A 52 -11.79 9.43 -5.33
N GLU A 53 -13.08 9.72 -5.42
CA GLU A 53 -13.68 10.85 -4.69
C GLU A 53 -13.65 10.58 -3.18
N GLN A 54 -14.00 9.37 -2.75
CA GLN A 54 -13.88 8.98 -1.34
C GLN A 54 -12.43 9.04 -0.84
N LEU A 55 -11.46 8.61 -1.65
CA LEU A 55 -10.04 8.74 -1.28
C LEU A 55 -9.67 10.20 -1.04
N LYS A 56 -10.01 11.08 -1.97
CA LYS A 56 -9.71 12.51 -1.86
C LYS A 56 -10.41 13.14 -0.65
N ASP A 57 -11.71 12.91 -0.50
CA ASP A 57 -12.51 13.47 0.59
C ASP A 57 -11.96 13.06 1.97
N LYS A 58 -11.62 11.79 2.13
CA LYS A 58 -11.23 11.23 3.42
C LYS A 58 -9.74 11.37 3.76
N LEU A 59 -8.86 11.53 2.78
CA LEU A 59 -7.42 11.50 2.99
C LEU A 59 -6.70 12.81 2.69
N SER A 60 -7.26 13.69 1.85
CA SER A 60 -6.55 14.91 1.42
C SER A 60 -6.27 15.91 2.53
N SER A 61 -7.08 15.93 3.59
CA SER A 61 -6.92 16.84 4.71
C SER A 61 -6.08 16.26 5.87
N ILE A 62 -5.66 14.99 5.76
CA ILE A 62 -4.94 14.32 6.85
C ILE A 62 -3.45 14.26 6.50
N GLU A 63 -2.61 14.63 7.45
CA GLU A 63 -1.16 14.53 7.32
C GLU A 63 -0.67 13.14 7.77
N PHE A 64 0.20 12.55 6.94
CA PHE A 64 0.89 11.30 7.22
C PHE A 64 2.38 11.45 6.91
N ASP A 65 3.21 10.74 7.65
CA ASP A 65 4.65 10.65 7.36
C ASP A 65 4.94 9.59 6.29
N VAL A 66 4.19 8.48 6.35
CA VAL A 66 4.40 7.32 5.48
C VAL A 66 3.06 6.77 5.00
N VAL A 67 3.02 6.35 3.75
CA VAL A 67 1.90 5.59 3.17
C VAL A 67 2.37 4.20 2.76
N PHE A 68 1.71 3.16 3.26
CA PHE A 68 1.87 1.79 2.80
C PHE A 68 0.69 1.40 1.90
N ASP A 69 0.92 1.29 0.60
CA ASP A 69 -0.03 0.68 -0.32
C ASP A 69 0.15 -0.83 -0.39
N ASN A 70 -0.50 -1.52 0.56
CA ASN A 70 -0.36 -2.96 0.76
C ASN A 70 -1.32 -3.80 -0.09
N ASN A 71 -2.29 -3.20 -0.76
CA ASN A 71 -3.34 -3.93 -1.48
C ASN A 71 -3.72 -3.34 -2.84
N GLY A 72 -2.89 -2.48 -3.42
CA GLY A 72 -3.03 -2.03 -4.81
C GLY A 72 -2.77 -3.18 -5.77
N ARG A 73 -3.67 -3.38 -6.73
CA ARG A 73 -3.58 -4.45 -7.74
C ARG A 73 -3.38 -3.92 -9.14
N GLU A 74 -3.98 -2.78 -9.42
CA GLU A 74 -3.94 -2.13 -10.72
C GLU A 74 -3.39 -0.71 -10.58
N LEU A 75 -2.88 -0.13 -11.66
CA LEU A 75 -2.42 1.25 -11.67
C LEU A 75 -3.53 2.21 -11.22
N SER A 76 -4.76 1.96 -11.65
CA SER A 76 -5.95 2.72 -11.23
C SER A 76 -6.22 2.71 -9.73
N ASP A 77 -5.70 1.72 -8.99
CA ASP A 77 -5.82 1.68 -7.54
C ASP A 77 -4.78 2.58 -6.86
N THR A 78 -3.55 2.57 -7.36
CA THR A 78 -2.39 3.19 -6.69
C THR A 78 -2.16 4.63 -7.14
N LYS A 79 -2.37 4.94 -8.43
CA LYS A 79 -2.14 6.27 -8.99
C LYS A 79 -2.89 7.39 -8.25
N PRO A 80 -4.22 7.30 -8.02
CA PRO A 80 -4.93 8.35 -7.27
C PRO A 80 -4.40 8.55 -5.86
N LEU A 81 -3.99 7.46 -5.18
CA LEU A 81 -3.42 7.52 -3.85
C LEU A 81 -2.06 8.24 -3.87
N ALA A 82 -1.20 7.88 -4.82
CA ALA A 82 0.10 8.53 -4.98
C ALA A 82 -0.04 10.03 -5.32
N GLU A 83 -1.02 10.40 -6.15
CA GLU A 83 -1.31 11.80 -6.46
C GLU A 83 -1.77 12.60 -5.24
N ILE A 84 -2.60 12.02 -4.37
CA ILE A 84 -3.04 12.67 -3.12
C ILE A 84 -1.84 12.98 -2.21
N PHE A 85 -0.85 12.08 -2.15
CA PHE A 85 0.27 12.19 -1.22
C PHE A 85 1.57 12.68 -1.85
N LYS A 86 1.58 13.02 -3.14
CA LYS A 86 2.74 13.56 -3.84
C LYS A 86 3.29 14.80 -3.13
N GLY A 87 4.56 14.74 -2.72
CA GLY A 87 5.23 15.81 -2.00
C GLY A 87 4.74 16.06 -0.57
N ARG A 88 3.87 15.20 -0.02
CA ARG A 88 3.28 15.35 1.31
C ARG A 88 3.72 14.28 2.30
N VAL A 89 4.35 13.21 1.84
CA VAL A 89 4.86 12.14 2.70
C VAL A 89 6.35 11.96 2.51
N GLN A 90 7.03 11.44 3.54
CA GLN A 90 8.45 11.12 3.48
C GLN A 90 8.71 9.86 2.65
N HIS A 91 7.81 8.86 2.78
CA HIS A 91 7.90 7.60 2.05
C HIS A 91 6.52 7.13 1.58
N PHE A 92 6.47 6.72 0.31
CA PHE A 92 5.36 5.97 -0.25
C PHE A 92 5.84 4.57 -0.58
N VAL A 93 5.36 3.58 0.17
CA VAL A 93 5.77 2.18 0.03
C VAL A 93 4.68 1.39 -0.68
N TYR A 94 4.98 0.88 -1.86
CA TYR A 94 4.08 0.04 -2.64
C TYR A 94 4.46 -1.44 -2.49
N MET A 95 3.50 -2.28 -2.15
CA MET A 95 3.69 -3.72 -2.09
C MET A 95 3.60 -4.32 -3.50
N SER A 96 4.74 -4.69 -4.04
CA SER A 96 4.83 -5.39 -5.32
C SER A 96 4.57 -6.91 -5.14
N SER A 97 4.95 -7.70 -6.11
CA SER A 97 4.78 -9.15 -6.12
C SER A 97 5.99 -9.83 -6.77
N ALA A 98 6.40 -10.97 -6.25
CA ALA A 98 7.40 -11.82 -6.91
C ALA A 98 6.96 -12.29 -8.31
N GLY A 99 5.66 -12.20 -8.63
CA GLY A 99 5.13 -12.49 -9.96
C GLY A 99 5.56 -11.51 -11.06
N VAL A 100 6.35 -10.47 -10.74
CA VAL A 100 6.95 -9.58 -11.75
C VAL A 100 8.16 -10.22 -12.44
N TYR A 101 8.81 -11.20 -11.80
CA TYR A 101 9.96 -11.88 -12.37
C TYR A 101 9.56 -12.92 -13.41
N LEU A 102 10.43 -13.13 -14.41
CA LEU A 102 10.30 -14.27 -15.32
C LEU A 102 10.37 -15.59 -14.53
N LYS A 103 9.60 -16.57 -14.97
CA LYS A 103 9.72 -17.93 -14.43
C LYS A 103 11.13 -18.46 -14.70
N SER A 104 11.80 -18.91 -13.65
CA SER A 104 13.14 -19.46 -13.69
C SER A 104 13.26 -20.61 -12.70
N ASP A 105 14.09 -21.60 -13.03
CA ASP A 105 14.48 -22.67 -12.10
C ASP A 105 15.54 -22.18 -11.09
N GLN A 106 16.10 -20.98 -11.30
CA GLN A 106 17.04 -20.37 -10.40
C GLN A 106 16.30 -19.66 -9.26
N MET A 107 16.49 -20.14 -8.06
CA MET A 107 15.86 -19.59 -6.85
C MET A 107 16.91 -19.41 -5.76
N PRO A 108 16.78 -18.39 -4.89
CA PRO A 108 15.75 -17.34 -4.91
C PRO A 108 15.98 -16.30 -6.01
N HIS A 109 14.93 -15.61 -6.41
CA HIS A 109 15.08 -14.40 -7.22
C HIS A 109 15.79 -13.30 -6.44
N ILE A 110 16.64 -12.55 -7.13
CA ILE A 110 17.37 -11.41 -6.58
C ILE A 110 17.02 -10.13 -7.33
N GLU A 111 17.34 -8.98 -6.74
CA GLU A 111 17.19 -7.70 -7.43
C GLU A 111 18.05 -7.67 -8.70
N GLY A 112 17.44 -7.23 -9.80
CA GLY A 112 18.09 -7.21 -11.12
C GLY A 112 17.79 -8.45 -11.98
N ASP A 113 17.12 -9.48 -11.44
CA ASP A 113 16.63 -10.59 -12.26
C ASP A 113 15.65 -10.10 -13.33
N ALA A 114 15.61 -10.81 -14.46
CA ALA A 114 14.75 -10.46 -15.57
C ALA A 114 13.27 -10.52 -15.18
N THR A 115 12.53 -9.48 -15.58
CA THR A 115 11.11 -9.35 -15.30
C THR A 115 10.26 -9.69 -16.52
N ASP A 116 9.01 -10.13 -16.29
CA ASP A 116 8.06 -10.43 -17.36
C ASP A 116 7.34 -9.13 -17.80
N PRO A 117 7.62 -8.60 -19.02
CA PRO A 117 7.00 -7.37 -19.51
C PRO A 117 5.49 -7.51 -19.74
N LYS A 118 4.97 -8.74 -19.77
CA LYS A 118 3.53 -9.02 -19.88
C LYS A 118 2.86 -9.16 -18.51
N SER A 119 3.63 -9.13 -17.42
CA SER A 119 3.05 -9.17 -16.08
C SER A 119 2.20 -7.92 -15.85
N ARG A 120 0.98 -8.13 -15.41
CA ARG A 120 0.10 -7.02 -14.99
C ARG A 120 0.71 -6.17 -13.87
N HIS A 121 1.67 -6.72 -13.13
CA HIS A 121 2.38 -5.99 -12.08
C HIS A 121 3.43 -5.03 -12.64
N LEU A 122 4.05 -5.35 -13.77
CA LEU A 122 4.99 -4.46 -14.45
C LEU A 122 4.32 -3.20 -15.01
N GLY A 123 3.15 -3.31 -15.57
CA GLY A 123 2.40 -2.15 -16.04
C GLY A 123 2.16 -1.07 -14.97
N LYS A 124 2.36 -1.42 -13.70
CA LYS A 124 2.31 -0.46 -12.59
C LYS A 124 3.66 0.21 -12.32
N CYS A 125 4.76 -0.44 -12.67
CA CYS A 125 6.12 0.03 -12.39
C CYS A 125 6.74 0.81 -13.55
N GLU A 126 6.40 0.48 -14.81
CA GLU A 126 7.02 1.09 -15.99
C GLU A 126 6.49 2.46 -16.36
N THR A 127 5.33 2.85 -15.88
CA THR A 127 4.65 4.04 -16.37
C THR A 127 4.90 5.30 -15.56
N GLU A 128 5.51 5.21 -14.37
CA GLU A 128 5.73 6.41 -13.56
C GLU A 128 6.95 6.27 -12.65
N THR A 129 7.98 7.03 -12.90
CA THR A 129 8.99 7.43 -11.91
C THR A 129 8.29 8.29 -10.86
N TYR A 130 8.06 7.73 -9.69
CA TYR A 130 7.59 8.47 -8.53
C TYR A 130 8.75 9.17 -7.84
#